data_d4b5273ba817132b7d488809b0aceb64
#
_entry.id   d4b5273ba817132b7d488809b0aceb64
#
_cell.length_a   1.000
_cell.length_b   1.000
_cell.length_c   1.000
_cell.angle_alpha   90.00
_cell.angle_beta   90.00
_cell.angle_gamma   90.00
#
_symmetry.space_group_name_H-M   'P 1'
#
loop_
_entity.id
_entity.type
_entity.pdbx_description
1 polymer ?
#
loop_
_entity_poly.entity_id
_entity_poly.type
_entity_poly.pdbx_seq_one_letter_code
_entity_poly.pdbx_strand_id
1 'polypeptide(L)'
;MKALTWLWLTSLPADTAKAVKEKYKKEIGKGLDLSITKPRKPEWLRENLLNPFRDWDGREHITAANAKKAADVYKKTIAAIHSVVKQTQGGAADIERLKQELRSTVLNYTEAFNKMDRRTGFIETVEREEIYMVLADLLQTAKQQLESAGVNIDDEVLFRPFHELREF
;
A
#
# COMPACT_ATOMS: atom_id res chain seq x y z
N MET A 1 -36.03 4.89 13.69
CA MET A 1 -34.80 4.63 12.89
C MET A 1 -34.37 5.92 12.22
N LYS A 2 -33.10 6.33 12.37
CA LYS A 2 -32.58 7.49 11.62
C LYS A 2 -32.48 7.11 10.15
N ALA A 3 -33.02 7.94 9.25
CA ALA A 3 -32.86 7.73 7.81
C ALA A 3 -31.42 7.98 7.38
N LEU A 4 -30.94 7.21 6.42
CA LEU A 4 -29.63 7.43 5.79
C LEU A 4 -29.70 8.72 4.96
N THR A 5 -28.87 9.71 5.26
CA THR A 5 -28.87 11.02 4.60
C THR A 5 -27.79 11.17 3.55
N TRP A 6 -26.70 10.42 3.68
CA TRP A 6 -25.61 10.41 2.69
C TRP A 6 -24.94 9.04 2.64
N LEU A 7 -24.45 8.67 1.46
CA LEU A 7 -23.74 7.42 1.20
C LEU A 7 -22.65 7.67 0.16
N TRP A 8 -21.40 7.57 0.60
CA TRP A 8 -20.23 7.69 -0.28
C TRP A 8 -19.60 6.33 -0.51
N LEU A 9 -19.47 5.98 -1.77
CA LEU A 9 -18.90 4.70 -2.19
C LEU A 9 -17.82 4.98 -3.24
N THR A 10 -16.64 4.37 -3.08
CA THR A 10 -15.55 4.51 -4.03
C THR A 10 -15.03 3.16 -4.49
N SER A 11 -14.51 3.11 -5.72
CA SER A 11 -13.87 1.93 -6.30
C SER A 11 -14.74 0.66 -6.32
N LEU A 12 -16.06 0.81 -6.45
CA LEU A 12 -16.95 -0.33 -6.64
C LEU A 12 -16.76 -0.97 -8.02
N PRO A 13 -17.07 -2.27 -8.18
CA PRO A 13 -17.28 -2.85 -9.50
C PRO A 13 -18.32 -2.04 -10.28
N ALA A 14 -18.07 -1.81 -11.57
CA ALA A 14 -18.93 -0.93 -12.38
C ALA A 14 -20.39 -1.40 -12.40
N ASP A 15 -20.64 -2.71 -12.44
CA ASP A 15 -21.99 -3.29 -12.41
C ASP A 15 -22.65 -3.11 -11.02
N THR A 16 -21.87 -3.27 -9.95
CA THR A 16 -22.34 -3.02 -8.58
C THR A 16 -22.71 -1.53 -8.39
N ALA A 17 -21.94 -0.61 -8.97
CA ALA A 17 -22.24 0.81 -8.93
C ALA A 17 -23.59 1.14 -9.58
N LYS A 18 -23.92 0.50 -10.71
CA LYS A 18 -25.24 0.63 -11.36
C LYS A 18 -26.36 0.05 -10.48
N ALA A 19 -26.14 -1.15 -9.94
CA ALA A 19 -27.13 -1.81 -9.08
C ALA A 19 -27.40 -0.99 -7.80
N VAL A 20 -26.38 -0.38 -7.21
CA VAL A 20 -26.54 0.50 -6.04
C VAL A 20 -27.38 1.73 -6.40
N LYS A 21 -27.11 2.40 -7.51
CA LYS A 21 -27.92 3.56 -7.96
C LYS A 21 -29.39 3.20 -8.13
N GLU A 22 -29.69 2.09 -8.76
CA GLU A 22 -31.08 1.62 -8.94
C GLU A 22 -31.72 1.25 -7.59
N LYS A 23 -30.99 0.54 -6.72
CA LYS A 23 -31.48 0.16 -5.39
C LYS A 23 -31.89 1.37 -4.54
N TYR A 24 -31.10 2.43 -4.56
CA TYR A 24 -31.32 3.62 -3.72
C TYR A 24 -32.05 4.75 -4.44
N LYS A 25 -32.64 4.50 -5.62
CA LYS A 25 -33.34 5.51 -6.44
C LYS A 25 -34.46 6.19 -5.68
N LYS A 26 -35.24 5.45 -4.88
CA LYS A 26 -36.34 6.00 -4.07
C LYS A 26 -35.82 6.87 -2.93
N GLU A 27 -34.77 6.46 -2.30
CA GLU A 27 -34.12 7.17 -1.18
C GLU A 27 -33.43 8.46 -1.66
N ILE A 28 -32.82 8.43 -2.85
CA ILE A 28 -32.25 9.63 -3.52
C ILE A 28 -33.39 10.64 -3.76
N GLY A 29 -34.56 10.20 -4.26
CA GLY A 29 -35.74 11.06 -4.43
C GLY A 29 -36.31 11.62 -3.12
N LYS A 30 -35.94 11.06 -1.97
CA LYS A 30 -36.32 11.52 -0.62
C LYS A 30 -35.21 12.30 0.09
N GLY A 31 -34.11 12.63 -0.60
CA GLY A 31 -33.03 13.46 -0.07
C GLY A 31 -31.75 12.69 0.36
N LEU A 32 -31.61 11.41 -0.01
CA LEU A 32 -30.31 10.72 0.17
C LEU A 32 -29.29 11.30 -0.84
N ASP A 33 -28.17 11.81 -0.33
CA ASP A 33 -26.99 12.15 -1.13
C ASP A 33 -26.18 10.87 -1.39
N LEU A 34 -26.22 10.36 -2.63
CA LEU A 34 -25.45 9.20 -3.09
C LEU A 34 -24.33 9.64 -4.01
N SER A 35 -23.09 9.56 -3.52
CA SER A 35 -21.89 9.77 -4.32
C SER A 35 -21.19 8.43 -4.60
N ILE A 36 -21.07 8.07 -5.88
CA ILE A 36 -20.28 6.89 -6.32
C ILE A 36 -19.15 7.39 -7.20
N THR A 37 -17.94 7.29 -6.67
CA THR A 37 -16.73 7.74 -7.36
C THR A 37 -15.91 6.55 -7.86
N LYS A 38 -15.27 6.72 -9.02
CA LYS A 38 -14.33 5.77 -9.61
C LYS A 38 -14.83 4.32 -9.69
N PRO A 39 -15.96 4.05 -10.37
CA PRO A 39 -16.33 2.66 -10.65
C PRO A 39 -15.20 1.95 -11.39
N ARG A 40 -14.85 0.74 -10.95
CA ARG A 40 -13.68 0.00 -11.44
C ARG A 40 -14.09 -1.23 -12.24
N LYS A 41 -13.27 -1.59 -13.22
CA LYS A 41 -13.41 -2.88 -13.92
C LYS A 41 -13.00 -4.03 -12.99
N PRO A 42 -13.59 -5.23 -13.11
CA PRO A 42 -13.24 -6.38 -12.29
C PRO A 42 -11.74 -6.75 -12.34
N GLU A 43 -11.11 -6.56 -13.52
CA GLU A 43 -9.67 -6.80 -13.70
C GLU A 43 -8.84 -5.88 -12.81
N TRP A 44 -9.14 -4.59 -12.82
CA TRP A 44 -8.45 -3.60 -11.98
C TRP A 44 -8.59 -3.94 -10.48
N LEU A 45 -9.80 -4.35 -10.06
CA LEU A 45 -10.04 -4.71 -8.67
C LEU A 45 -9.22 -5.93 -8.25
N ARG A 46 -9.16 -6.97 -9.09
CA ARG A 46 -8.32 -8.15 -8.82
C ARG A 46 -6.84 -7.82 -8.67
N GLU A 47 -6.32 -6.94 -9.52
CA GLU A 47 -4.92 -6.52 -9.53
C GLU A 47 -4.56 -5.61 -8.35
N ASN A 48 -5.54 -4.85 -7.85
CA ASN A 48 -5.31 -3.81 -6.85
C ASN A 48 -5.95 -4.09 -5.49
N LEU A 49 -6.63 -5.22 -5.30
CA LEU A 49 -7.31 -5.55 -4.03
C LEU A 49 -6.35 -5.51 -2.84
N LEU A 50 -5.13 -6.03 -3.01
CA LEU A 50 -4.09 -6.08 -1.99
C LEU A 50 -3.06 -4.95 -2.13
N ASN A 51 -3.28 -4.00 -3.05
CA ASN A 51 -2.40 -2.85 -3.20
C ASN A 51 -2.74 -1.78 -2.15
N PRO A 52 -1.86 -1.50 -1.18
CA PRO A 52 -2.11 -0.50 -0.16
C PRO A 52 -2.18 0.93 -0.73
N PHE A 53 -1.54 1.18 -1.88
CA PHE A 53 -1.56 2.47 -2.59
C PHE A 53 -2.69 2.59 -3.62
N ARG A 54 -3.68 1.68 -3.61
CA ARG A 54 -4.77 1.70 -4.61
C ARG A 54 -5.58 3.00 -4.62
N ASP A 55 -5.69 3.66 -3.48
CA ASP A 55 -6.45 4.90 -3.34
C ASP A 55 -5.70 6.12 -3.86
N TRP A 56 -4.40 5.98 -4.19
CA TRP A 56 -3.63 7.00 -4.90
C TRP A 56 -4.12 7.22 -6.33
N ASP A 57 -4.68 6.19 -6.94
CA ASP A 57 -5.27 6.31 -8.27
C ASP A 57 -6.51 7.20 -8.22
N GLY A 58 -6.33 8.43 -8.71
CA GLY A 58 -7.33 9.48 -8.81
C GLY A 58 -7.33 10.46 -7.66
N ARG A 59 -6.31 10.55 -6.82
CA ARG A 59 -5.99 11.76 -6.08
C ARG A 59 -5.55 12.81 -7.08
N GLU A 60 -5.98 14.05 -6.87
CA GLU A 60 -5.85 15.14 -7.87
C GLU A 60 -4.39 15.45 -8.20
N HIS A 61 -3.51 15.39 -7.18
CA HIS A 61 -2.06 15.65 -7.30
C HIS A 61 -1.22 14.42 -7.65
N ILE A 62 -1.83 13.21 -7.70
CA ILE A 62 -1.11 11.98 -8.03
C ILE A 62 -1.48 11.49 -9.43
N THR A 63 -0.49 11.43 -10.30
CA THR A 63 -0.70 10.88 -11.64
C THR A 63 -0.96 9.37 -11.61
N ALA A 64 -1.74 8.86 -12.56
CA ALA A 64 -1.94 7.41 -12.71
C ALA A 64 -0.62 6.64 -12.87
N ALA A 65 0.40 7.27 -13.48
CA ALA A 65 1.73 6.70 -13.60
C ALA A 65 2.44 6.55 -12.24
N ASN A 66 2.31 7.54 -11.34
CA ASN A 66 2.89 7.47 -10.00
C ASN A 66 2.12 6.45 -9.13
N ALA A 67 0.80 6.42 -9.18
CA ALA A 67 0.00 5.40 -8.50
C ALA A 67 0.39 3.97 -8.93
N LYS A 68 0.58 3.74 -10.24
CA LYS A 68 1.06 2.45 -10.76
C LYS A 68 2.47 2.12 -10.26
N LYS A 69 3.39 3.08 -10.29
CA LYS A 69 4.76 2.87 -9.79
C LYS A 69 4.79 2.54 -8.30
N ALA A 70 3.98 3.20 -7.48
CA ALA A 70 3.86 2.88 -6.05
C ALA A 70 3.40 1.43 -5.84
N ALA A 71 2.40 0.97 -6.60
CA ALA A 71 1.97 -0.43 -6.59
C ALA A 71 3.09 -1.39 -7.00
N ASP A 72 3.89 -1.05 -8.01
CA ASP A 72 5.03 -1.87 -8.47
C ASP A 72 6.15 -1.90 -7.42
N VAL A 73 6.42 -0.78 -6.74
CA VAL A 73 7.38 -0.73 -5.61
C VAL A 73 6.91 -1.66 -4.49
N TYR A 74 5.65 -1.58 -4.10
CA TYR A 74 5.08 -2.48 -3.09
C TYR A 74 5.24 -3.95 -3.46
N LYS A 75 4.87 -4.35 -4.69
CA LYS A 75 4.99 -5.73 -5.17
C LYS A 75 6.44 -6.24 -5.14
N LYS A 76 7.39 -5.41 -5.54
CA LYS A 76 8.82 -5.76 -5.50
C LYS A 76 9.33 -5.90 -4.07
N THR A 77 8.91 -5.00 -3.18
CA THR A 77 9.33 -5.01 -1.77
C THR A 77 8.80 -6.24 -1.05
N ILE A 78 7.51 -6.57 -1.20
CA ILE A 78 6.95 -7.77 -0.58
C ILE A 78 7.60 -9.06 -1.12
N ALA A 79 7.90 -9.13 -2.41
CA ALA A 79 8.60 -10.28 -3.00
C ALA A 79 10.03 -10.43 -2.45
N ALA A 80 10.76 -9.32 -2.29
CA ALA A 80 12.09 -9.32 -1.70
C ALA A 80 12.07 -9.77 -0.24
N ILE A 81 11.13 -9.24 0.57
CA ILE A 81 10.95 -9.63 1.97
C ILE A 81 10.61 -11.12 2.08
N HIS A 82 9.66 -11.62 1.27
CA HIS A 82 9.31 -13.04 1.27
C HIS A 82 10.51 -13.92 0.90
N SER A 83 11.36 -13.47 -0.03
CA SER A 83 12.61 -14.19 -0.37
C SER A 83 13.55 -14.30 0.82
N VAL A 84 13.71 -13.23 1.60
CA VAL A 84 14.55 -13.22 2.80
C VAL A 84 13.97 -14.17 3.88
N VAL A 85 12.68 -14.06 4.16
CA VAL A 85 12.01 -14.93 5.15
C VAL A 85 12.12 -16.41 4.75
N LYS A 86 11.96 -16.73 3.47
CA LYS A 86 12.08 -18.12 2.98
C LYS A 86 13.46 -18.74 3.23
N GLN A 87 14.52 -17.94 3.25
CA GLN A 87 15.88 -18.44 3.50
C GLN A 87 16.03 -19.03 4.92
N THR A 88 15.21 -18.61 5.89
CA THR A 88 15.25 -19.16 7.25
C THR A 88 14.64 -20.56 7.37
N GLN A 89 13.87 -21.01 6.38
CA GLN A 89 13.19 -22.32 6.40
C GLN A 89 14.12 -23.49 6.03
N GLY A 90 15.34 -23.23 5.58
CA GLY A 90 16.27 -24.24 5.06
C GLY A 90 17.41 -24.69 5.99
N GLY A 91 17.44 -24.23 7.25
CA GLY A 91 18.54 -24.58 8.20
C GLY A 91 19.21 -23.35 8.79
N ALA A 92 20.51 -23.47 9.17
CA ALA A 92 21.27 -22.39 9.78
C ALA A 92 21.34 -21.15 8.85
N ALA A 93 20.46 -20.17 9.12
CA ALA A 93 20.43 -18.94 8.35
C ALA A 93 21.59 -18.02 8.75
N ASP A 94 22.28 -17.45 7.77
CA ASP A 94 23.26 -16.38 8.00
C ASP A 94 22.49 -15.08 8.37
N ILE A 95 22.43 -14.80 9.65
CA ILE A 95 21.68 -13.66 10.21
C ILE A 95 22.20 -12.33 9.66
N GLU A 96 23.50 -12.17 9.51
CA GLU A 96 24.07 -10.92 9.01
C GLU A 96 23.72 -10.71 7.53
N ARG A 97 23.72 -11.76 6.75
CA ARG A 97 23.25 -11.72 5.37
C ARG A 97 21.77 -11.35 5.29
N LEU A 98 20.90 -11.94 6.12
CA LEU A 98 19.46 -11.61 6.17
C LEU A 98 19.23 -10.14 6.51
N LYS A 99 19.95 -9.62 7.52
CA LYS A 99 19.91 -8.19 7.88
C LYS A 99 20.31 -7.30 6.71
N GLN A 100 21.36 -7.66 6.00
CA GLN A 100 21.86 -6.90 4.86
C GLN A 100 20.86 -6.90 3.69
N GLU A 101 20.23 -8.03 3.41
CA GLU A 101 19.19 -8.15 2.37
C GLU A 101 17.94 -7.34 2.72
N LEU A 102 17.48 -7.37 3.98
CA LEU A 102 16.38 -6.53 4.46
C LEU A 102 16.73 -5.04 4.38
N ARG A 103 17.93 -4.67 4.82
CA ARG A 103 18.43 -3.28 4.70
C ARG A 103 18.43 -2.82 3.25
N SER A 104 18.94 -3.62 2.33
CA SER A 104 18.93 -3.32 0.90
C SER A 104 17.51 -3.17 0.35
N THR A 105 16.57 -3.99 0.83
CA THR A 105 15.16 -3.90 0.45
C THR A 105 14.55 -2.58 0.90
N VAL A 106 14.81 -2.14 2.14
CA VAL A 106 14.35 -0.85 2.67
C VAL A 106 14.96 0.33 1.92
N LEU A 107 16.28 0.28 1.63
CA LEU A 107 16.95 1.30 0.82
C LEU A 107 16.33 1.42 -0.58
N ASN A 108 16.08 0.29 -1.25
CA ASN A 108 15.46 0.28 -2.57
C ASN A 108 14.03 0.82 -2.56
N TYR A 109 13.24 0.50 -1.53
CA TYR A 109 11.91 1.03 -1.32
C TYR A 109 11.95 2.56 -1.20
N THR A 110 12.78 3.07 -0.28
CA THR A 110 12.90 4.50 0.00
C THR A 110 13.36 5.29 -1.22
N GLU A 111 14.41 4.80 -1.90
CA GLU A 111 14.96 5.46 -3.08
C GLU A 111 13.98 5.46 -4.27
N ALA A 112 13.12 4.45 -4.38
CA ALA A 112 12.08 4.44 -5.40
C ALA A 112 11.08 5.59 -5.21
N PHE A 113 10.67 5.87 -3.96
CA PHE A 113 9.79 7.01 -3.65
C PHE A 113 10.52 8.35 -3.77
N ASN A 114 11.79 8.47 -3.31
CA ASN A 114 12.61 9.64 -3.54
C ASN A 114 12.68 10.01 -5.04
N LYS A 115 12.95 9.02 -5.90
CA LYS A 115 12.99 9.24 -7.37
C LYS A 115 11.66 9.68 -7.96
N MET A 116 10.56 9.16 -7.44
CA MET A 116 9.24 9.60 -7.90
C MET A 116 8.96 11.03 -7.46
N ASP A 117 9.28 11.37 -6.22
CA ASP A 117 9.02 12.70 -5.66
C ASP A 117 9.90 13.77 -6.27
N ARG A 118 11.22 13.56 -6.45
CA ARG A 118 12.12 14.50 -7.13
C ARG A 118 11.64 14.95 -8.52
N ARG A 119 10.81 14.12 -9.18
CA ARG A 119 10.31 14.42 -10.52
C ARG A 119 9.02 15.23 -10.53
N THR A 120 8.19 15.08 -9.51
CA THR A 120 6.81 15.56 -9.55
C THR A 120 6.38 16.26 -8.26
N GLY A 121 7.12 16.13 -7.15
CA GLY A 121 6.82 16.77 -5.88
C GLY A 121 5.42 16.46 -5.36
N PHE A 122 4.96 15.21 -5.53
CA PHE A 122 3.57 14.84 -5.21
C PHE A 122 3.41 14.23 -3.83
N ILE A 123 4.51 13.87 -3.16
CA ILE A 123 4.45 13.26 -1.82
C ILE A 123 4.26 14.34 -0.79
N GLU A 124 3.03 14.47 -0.32
CA GLU A 124 2.66 15.37 0.75
C GLU A 124 2.63 14.62 2.09
N THR A 125 2.15 15.25 3.14
CA THR A 125 2.15 14.66 4.49
C THR A 125 1.38 13.32 4.53
N VAL A 126 0.24 13.22 3.84
CA VAL A 126 -0.59 12.00 3.85
C VAL A 126 0.12 10.86 3.12
N GLU A 127 0.68 11.13 1.95
CA GLU A 127 1.42 10.12 1.17
C GLU A 127 2.66 9.64 1.91
N ARG A 128 3.37 10.54 2.60
CA ARG A 128 4.53 10.22 3.44
C ARG A 128 4.17 9.25 4.57
N GLU A 129 3.09 9.51 5.26
CA GLU A 129 2.56 8.66 6.32
C GLU A 129 2.17 7.28 5.78
N GLU A 130 1.45 7.25 4.65
CA GLU A 130 1.05 5.99 4.00
C GLU A 130 2.25 5.17 3.53
N ILE A 131 3.28 5.79 2.95
CA ILE A 131 4.53 5.12 2.55
C ILE A 131 5.21 4.49 3.78
N TYR A 132 5.29 5.25 4.89
CA TYR A 132 5.87 4.74 6.13
C TYR A 132 5.06 3.57 6.70
N MET A 133 3.74 3.72 6.80
CA MET A 133 2.87 2.68 7.35
C MET A 133 2.92 1.37 6.56
N VAL A 134 2.94 1.46 5.23
CA VAL A 134 3.07 0.27 4.36
C VAL A 134 4.39 -0.44 4.59
N LEU A 135 5.49 0.30 4.69
CA LEU A 135 6.79 -0.29 5.00
C LEU A 135 6.81 -0.92 6.40
N ALA A 136 6.24 -0.22 7.39
CA ALA A 136 6.15 -0.70 8.77
C ALA A 136 5.39 -2.03 8.86
N ASP A 137 4.24 -2.14 8.22
CA ASP A 137 3.43 -3.37 8.20
C ASP A 137 4.19 -4.53 7.55
N LEU A 138 4.90 -4.27 6.44
CA LEU A 138 5.70 -5.29 5.77
C LEU A 138 6.87 -5.78 6.65
N LEU A 139 7.59 -4.86 7.28
CA LEU A 139 8.74 -5.19 8.14
C LEU A 139 8.28 -5.87 9.44
N GLN A 140 7.17 -5.44 10.03
CA GLN A 140 6.61 -6.07 11.22
C GLN A 140 6.17 -7.51 10.94
N THR A 141 5.53 -7.74 9.80
CA THR A 141 5.15 -9.08 9.36
C THR A 141 6.37 -9.97 9.13
N ALA A 142 7.40 -9.43 8.48
CA ALA A 142 8.66 -10.13 8.27
C ALA A 142 9.35 -10.48 9.60
N LYS A 143 9.40 -9.52 10.53
CA LYS A 143 9.99 -9.72 11.86
C LYS A 143 9.32 -10.86 12.61
N GLN A 144 7.99 -10.89 12.66
CA GLN A 144 7.24 -11.98 13.31
C GLN A 144 7.56 -13.36 12.72
N GLN A 145 7.71 -13.43 11.40
CA GLN A 145 8.08 -14.67 10.72
C GLN A 145 9.52 -15.10 11.01
N LEU A 146 10.45 -14.15 11.06
CA LEU A 146 11.86 -14.36 11.41
C LEU A 146 12.02 -14.79 12.87
N GLU A 147 11.32 -14.16 13.81
CA GLU A 147 11.30 -14.52 15.23
C GLU A 147 10.77 -15.94 15.42
N SER A 148 9.72 -16.33 14.68
CA SER A 148 9.19 -17.70 14.69
C SER A 148 10.22 -18.73 14.18
N ALA A 149 11.19 -18.30 13.39
CA ALA A 149 12.32 -19.11 12.92
C ALA A 149 13.58 -18.97 13.82
N GLY A 150 13.47 -18.28 14.97
CA GLY A 150 14.57 -18.09 15.93
C GLY A 150 15.54 -16.95 15.55
N VAL A 151 15.18 -16.10 14.57
CA VAL A 151 15.99 -14.96 14.14
C VAL A 151 15.39 -13.67 14.70
N ASN A 152 16.13 -13.00 15.58
CA ASN A 152 15.70 -11.72 16.14
C ASN A 152 16.45 -10.56 15.48
N ILE A 153 15.71 -9.54 15.01
CA ILE A 153 16.25 -8.34 14.39
C ILE A 153 15.61 -7.13 15.05
N ASP A 154 16.45 -6.16 15.45
CA ASP A 154 16.01 -4.93 16.08
C ASP A 154 15.27 -4.02 15.07
N ASP A 155 14.18 -3.41 15.50
CA ASP A 155 13.41 -2.45 14.71
C ASP A 155 14.25 -1.26 14.26
N GLU A 156 15.14 -0.75 15.12
CA GLU A 156 16.03 0.35 14.76
C GLU A 156 16.91 -0.02 13.55
N VAL A 157 17.44 -1.23 13.52
CA VAL A 157 18.26 -1.71 12.40
C VAL A 157 17.46 -1.79 11.11
N LEU A 158 16.17 -2.17 11.19
CA LEU A 158 15.28 -2.29 10.03
C LEU A 158 14.85 -0.92 9.48
N PHE A 159 14.50 0.02 10.36
CA PHE A 159 13.92 1.32 9.94
C PHE A 159 14.96 2.42 9.72
N ARG A 160 16.15 2.31 10.29
CA ARG A 160 17.22 3.30 10.14
C ARG A 160 17.46 3.69 8.67
N PRO A 161 17.57 2.74 7.70
CA PRO A 161 17.83 3.10 6.30
C PRO A 161 16.74 3.98 5.70
N PHE A 162 15.48 3.77 6.10
CA PHE A 162 14.36 4.61 5.65
C PHE A 162 14.49 6.03 6.18
N HIS A 163 14.76 6.19 7.48
CA HIS A 163 14.86 7.51 8.12
C HIS A 163 16.07 8.31 7.63
N GLU A 164 17.20 7.64 7.37
CA GLU A 164 18.41 8.29 6.89
C GLU A 164 18.34 8.70 5.41
N LEU A 165 17.66 7.91 4.57
CA LEU A 165 17.66 8.12 3.12
C LEU A 165 16.46 8.94 2.63
N ARG A 166 15.38 8.99 3.37
CA ARG A 166 14.14 9.66 2.96
C ARG A 166 14.34 11.16 2.72
N GLU A 167 13.91 11.65 1.55
CA GLU A 167 13.99 13.04 1.12
C GLU A 167 12.62 13.75 1.03
N PHE A 168 11.52 12.98 1.05
CA PHE A 168 10.14 13.47 1.00
C PHE A 168 9.52 13.66 2.37
#